data_3b39ea82460c8845cc40fdf20d6bd696
#
_entry.id   3b39ea82460c8845cc40fdf20d6bd696
#
_cell.length_a   1.000
_cell.length_b   1.000
_cell.length_c   1.000
_cell.angle_alpha   90.00
_cell.angle_beta   90.00
_cell.angle_gamma   90.00
#
_symmetry.space_group_name_H-M   'P 1'
#
loop_
_entity.id
_entity.type
_entity.pdbx_description
1 polymer ?
#
loop_
_entity_poly.entity_id
_entity_poly.type
_entity_poly.pdbx_seq_one_letter_code
_entity_poly.pdbx_strand_id
1 'polypeptide(L)'
;VAPTACYLAGRDGRYRLLAFDLDAGRYGADAVVTDAAILARVLDELDVPHLVVRSGPTGGMHVWVRLEDAGIEAAVVDELARAIAAHLPTLDLSPLTNADTGCVRIPGSPHRAGGAAVPSVLGDELAAVLARMERRPAPAEVVEWLHARFPTRERPLPTAGAAAGTGRGVPARGLTVVGAGAGAHVDRARTELTTATRTLLTTPIAAAADRSSIAWRVLLGMAASGWAWRDVLAQLQQPGLVRLREDYERGEAHAISQWQK
;
A
#
# COMPACT_ATOMS: atom_id res chain seq x y z
N VAL A 1 4.93 23.33 -9.87
CA VAL A 1 5.14 22.02 -10.50
C VAL A 1 4.11 21.07 -9.92
N ALA A 2 3.42 20.29 -10.77
CA ALA A 2 2.43 19.31 -10.32
C ALA A 2 3.11 18.08 -9.67
N PRO A 3 2.48 17.44 -8.65
CA PRO A 3 2.94 16.17 -8.14
C PRO A 3 3.00 15.12 -9.25
N THR A 4 4.13 14.41 -9.33
CA THR A 4 4.38 13.40 -10.36
C THR A 4 4.72 12.08 -9.71
N ALA A 5 4.14 10.99 -10.21
CA ALA A 5 4.46 9.62 -9.85
C ALA A 5 4.77 8.82 -11.11
N CYS A 6 5.52 7.73 -10.98
CA CYS A 6 5.71 6.79 -12.07
C CYS A 6 5.08 5.45 -11.73
N TYR A 7 4.56 4.78 -12.74
CA TYR A 7 4.18 3.38 -12.66
C TYR A 7 5.44 2.52 -12.57
N LEU A 8 5.41 1.49 -11.75
CA LEU A 8 6.55 0.60 -11.52
C LEU A 8 6.60 -0.53 -12.55
N ALA A 9 5.43 -1.01 -12.99
CA ALA A 9 5.31 -1.98 -14.05
C ALA A 9 5.08 -1.31 -15.41
N GLY A 10 5.61 -1.92 -16.46
CA GLY A 10 5.34 -1.57 -17.85
C GLY A 10 3.97 -2.06 -18.31
N ARG A 11 3.55 -1.68 -19.53
CA ARG A 11 2.30 -2.15 -20.16
C ARG A 11 2.25 -3.66 -20.37
N ASP A 12 3.39 -4.32 -20.34
CA ASP A 12 3.55 -5.77 -20.42
C ASP A 12 3.38 -6.46 -19.05
N GLY A 13 3.03 -5.73 -18.00
CA GLY A 13 2.86 -6.24 -16.64
C GLY A 13 4.18 -6.57 -15.92
N ARG A 14 5.34 -6.23 -16.51
CA ARG A 14 6.64 -6.51 -15.91
C ARG A 14 7.19 -5.29 -15.19
N TYR A 15 7.69 -5.50 -13.98
CA TYR A 15 8.34 -4.47 -13.17
C TYR A 15 9.79 -4.26 -13.65
N ARG A 16 10.15 -3.01 -13.92
CA ARG A 16 11.53 -2.57 -14.23
C ARG A 16 12.10 -1.65 -13.17
N LEU A 17 11.25 -1.28 -12.22
CA LEU A 17 11.59 -0.55 -11.01
C LEU A 17 10.92 -1.23 -9.83
N LEU A 18 11.66 -1.44 -8.75
CA LEU A 18 11.07 -1.69 -7.45
C LEU A 18 11.15 -0.38 -6.66
N ALA A 19 10.04 0.05 -6.12
CA ALA A 19 9.99 1.16 -5.19
C ALA A 19 9.24 0.68 -3.95
N PHE A 20 9.98 0.38 -2.91
CA PHE A 20 9.46 -0.01 -1.62
C PHE A 20 8.98 1.26 -0.91
N ASP A 21 7.67 1.44 -0.83
CA ASP A 21 7.01 2.58 -0.18
C ASP A 21 6.80 2.26 1.31
N LEU A 22 7.50 2.95 2.17
CA LEU A 22 7.48 2.73 3.62
C LEU A 22 6.71 3.89 4.26
N ASP A 23 5.52 3.59 4.79
CA ASP A 23 4.59 4.57 5.32
C ASP A 23 4.63 4.67 6.85
N ALA A 24 4.67 5.92 7.35
CA ALA A 24 4.64 6.19 8.78
C ALA A 24 3.33 5.76 9.45
N GLY A 25 2.19 5.83 8.74
CA GLY A 25 0.88 5.34 9.14
C GLY A 25 0.69 5.10 10.64
N ARG A 26 0.43 3.87 11.02
CA ARG A 26 0.25 3.44 12.41
C ARG A 26 1.55 3.18 13.19
N TYR A 27 2.69 3.08 12.49
CA TYR A 27 3.96 2.70 13.12
C TYR A 27 4.86 3.88 13.46
N GLY A 28 4.60 5.06 12.88
CA GLY A 28 5.37 6.28 13.10
C GLY A 28 6.64 6.38 12.26
N ALA A 29 7.21 7.58 12.19
CA ALA A 29 8.37 7.89 11.35
C ALA A 29 9.64 7.14 11.76
N ASP A 30 9.85 6.90 13.04
CA ASP A 30 11.04 6.17 13.54
C ASP A 30 11.06 4.71 13.07
N ALA A 31 9.88 4.07 13.01
CA ALA A 31 9.75 2.71 12.47
C ALA A 31 10.08 2.70 10.97
N VAL A 32 9.62 3.70 10.21
CA VAL A 32 9.96 3.85 8.78
C VAL A 32 11.46 3.99 8.57
N VAL A 33 12.11 4.84 9.36
CA VAL A 33 13.58 5.01 9.26
C VAL A 33 14.30 3.69 9.56
N THR A 34 13.83 2.94 10.56
CA THR A 34 14.39 1.64 10.92
C THR A 34 14.22 0.62 9.79
N ASP A 35 13.00 0.49 9.25
CA ASP A 35 12.70 -0.46 8.18
C ASP A 35 13.45 -0.09 6.88
N ALA A 36 13.51 1.20 6.54
CA ALA A 36 14.29 1.69 5.40
C ALA A 36 15.79 1.37 5.54
N ALA A 37 16.34 1.56 6.74
CA ALA A 37 17.76 1.26 7.01
C ALA A 37 18.04 -0.26 6.94
N ILE A 38 17.12 -1.11 7.41
CA ILE A 38 17.25 -2.56 7.29
C ILE A 38 17.27 -2.96 5.81
N LEU A 39 16.30 -2.47 5.03
CA LEU A 39 16.21 -2.80 3.61
C LEU A 39 17.43 -2.29 2.82
N ALA A 40 17.84 -1.04 3.05
CA ALA A 40 19.02 -0.45 2.41
C ALA A 40 20.29 -1.25 2.73
N ARG A 41 20.49 -1.63 4.00
CA ARG A 41 21.63 -2.48 4.39
C ARG A 41 21.61 -3.84 3.69
N VAL A 42 20.45 -4.49 3.60
CA VAL A 42 20.34 -5.77 2.88
C VAL A 42 20.73 -5.59 1.41
N LEU A 43 20.26 -4.52 0.77
CA LEU A 43 20.62 -4.22 -0.62
C LEU A 43 22.13 -3.92 -0.78
N ASP A 44 22.75 -3.24 0.19
CA ASP A 44 24.20 -3.02 0.23
C ASP A 44 24.99 -4.34 0.36
N GLU A 45 24.57 -5.22 1.27
CA GLU A 45 25.18 -6.56 1.47
C GLU A 45 25.07 -7.43 0.21
N LEU A 46 24.05 -7.22 -0.61
CA LEU A 46 23.83 -7.90 -1.89
C LEU A 46 24.50 -7.17 -3.07
N ASP A 47 25.20 -6.05 -2.82
CA ASP A 47 25.81 -5.16 -3.82
C ASP A 47 24.79 -4.66 -4.89
N VAL A 48 23.53 -4.47 -4.48
CA VAL A 48 22.42 -3.97 -5.30
C VAL A 48 22.36 -2.44 -5.22
N PRO A 49 22.62 -1.71 -6.32
CA PRO A 49 22.51 -0.26 -6.34
C PRO A 49 21.06 0.18 -6.05
N HIS A 50 20.90 1.10 -5.11
CA HIS A 50 19.60 1.59 -4.70
C HIS A 50 19.64 3.08 -4.30
N LEU A 51 18.48 3.72 -4.25
CA LEU A 51 18.33 5.10 -3.82
C LEU A 51 17.28 5.19 -2.72
N VAL A 52 17.67 5.74 -1.58
CA VAL A 52 16.76 6.04 -0.47
C VAL A 52 16.23 7.47 -0.62
N VAL A 53 14.91 7.66 -0.49
CA VAL A 53 14.23 8.94 -0.69
C VAL A 53 13.26 9.17 0.47
N ARG A 54 13.29 10.34 1.07
CA ARG A 54 12.24 10.80 1.99
C ARG A 54 11.02 11.20 1.17
N SER A 55 9.87 10.55 1.35
CA SER A 55 8.70 10.73 0.48
C SER A 55 7.99 12.07 0.67
N GLY A 56 8.18 12.73 1.82
CA GLY A 56 7.57 14.02 2.15
C GLY A 56 7.62 14.33 3.65
N PRO A 57 6.86 15.32 4.12
CA PRO A 57 6.90 15.79 5.51
C PRO A 57 6.24 14.81 6.50
N THR A 58 5.50 13.82 6.03
CA THR A 58 4.77 12.84 6.86
C THR A 58 5.65 11.72 7.42
N GLY A 59 6.95 11.71 7.08
CA GLY A 59 7.91 10.74 7.61
C GLY A 59 7.99 9.42 6.84
N GLY A 60 7.29 9.29 5.69
CA GLY A 60 7.44 8.13 4.80
C GLY A 60 8.77 8.14 4.05
N MET A 61 9.20 6.97 3.59
CA MET A 61 10.42 6.79 2.81
C MET A 61 10.18 5.83 1.64
N HIS A 62 10.92 6.03 0.56
CA HIS A 62 10.97 5.07 -0.56
C HIS A 62 12.39 4.53 -0.71
N VAL A 63 12.51 3.25 -1.00
CA VAL A 63 13.78 2.63 -1.41
C VAL A 63 13.61 2.15 -2.85
N TRP A 64 14.40 2.72 -3.77
CA TRP A 64 14.30 2.48 -5.20
C TRP A 64 15.41 1.56 -5.69
N VAL A 65 15.04 0.57 -6.49
CA VAL A 65 15.96 -0.34 -7.18
C VAL A 65 15.60 -0.34 -8.66
N ARG A 66 16.57 -0.15 -9.55
CA ARG A 66 16.40 -0.37 -10.98
C ARG A 66 16.70 -1.81 -11.31
N LEU A 67 15.77 -2.45 -12.05
CA LEU A 67 15.94 -3.79 -12.58
C LEU A 67 16.45 -3.75 -14.02
N GLU A 68 16.96 -4.89 -14.50
CA GLU A 68 17.27 -5.07 -15.92
C GLU A 68 16.04 -4.89 -16.81
N ASP A 69 16.27 -4.58 -18.09
CA ASP A 69 15.20 -4.23 -19.02
C ASP A 69 14.22 -5.38 -19.31
N ALA A 70 14.65 -6.64 -19.12
CA ALA A 70 13.76 -7.80 -19.16
C ALA A 70 12.65 -7.73 -18.11
N GLY A 71 12.90 -7.05 -17.00
CA GLY A 71 11.96 -6.86 -15.90
C GLY A 71 11.55 -8.17 -15.21
N ILE A 72 10.75 -8.05 -14.16
CA ILE A 72 10.25 -9.17 -13.34
C ILE A 72 8.73 -9.24 -13.45
N GLU A 73 8.16 -10.44 -13.49
CA GLU A 73 6.72 -10.67 -13.57
C GLU A 73 6.01 -10.18 -12.29
N ALA A 74 4.80 -9.67 -12.45
CA ALA A 74 4.02 -9.07 -11.36
C ALA A 74 3.75 -10.06 -10.21
N ALA A 75 3.47 -11.32 -10.52
CA ALA A 75 3.22 -12.34 -9.49
C ALA A 75 4.45 -12.57 -8.60
N VAL A 76 5.65 -12.55 -9.18
CA VAL A 76 6.92 -12.72 -8.46
C VAL A 76 7.19 -11.51 -7.55
N VAL A 77 6.91 -10.29 -8.04
CA VAL A 77 7.06 -9.06 -7.24
C VAL A 77 6.02 -8.99 -6.12
N ASP A 78 4.78 -9.42 -6.35
CA ASP A 78 3.73 -9.50 -5.32
C ASP A 78 4.16 -10.45 -4.17
N GLU A 79 4.67 -11.62 -4.51
CA GLU A 79 5.15 -12.58 -3.52
C GLU A 79 6.32 -12.02 -2.70
N LEU A 80 7.30 -11.42 -3.36
CA LEU A 80 8.43 -10.76 -2.71
C LEU A 80 7.95 -9.64 -1.77
N ALA A 81 7.06 -8.77 -2.24
CA ALA A 81 6.55 -7.66 -1.43
C ALA A 81 5.89 -8.15 -0.14
N ARG A 82 5.10 -9.22 -0.23
CA ARG A 82 4.46 -9.84 0.95
C ARG A 82 5.47 -10.47 1.89
N ALA A 83 6.51 -11.12 1.37
CA ALA A 83 7.57 -11.67 2.19
C ALA A 83 8.30 -10.56 2.96
N ILE A 84 8.67 -9.46 2.29
CA ILE A 84 9.33 -8.32 2.93
C ILE A 84 8.41 -7.66 3.96
N ALA A 85 7.13 -7.44 3.66
CA ALA A 85 6.18 -6.81 4.59
C ALA A 85 5.95 -7.62 5.88
N ALA A 86 6.17 -8.93 5.85
CA ALA A 86 6.13 -9.76 7.06
C ALA A 86 7.28 -9.45 8.05
N HIS A 87 8.34 -8.80 7.58
CA HIS A 87 9.51 -8.41 8.36
C HIS A 87 9.60 -6.89 8.56
N LEU A 88 9.16 -6.10 7.57
CA LEU A 88 9.17 -4.64 7.57
C LEU A 88 7.71 -4.12 7.55
N PRO A 89 7.08 -3.97 8.72
CA PRO A 89 5.65 -3.71 8.83
C PRO A 89 5.21 -2.33 8.31
N THR A 90 6.15 -1.41 8.04
CA THR A 90 5.85 -0.10 7.45
C THR A 90 5.70 -0.15 5.93
N LEU A 91 6.02 -1.29 5.27
CA LEU A 91 5.91 -1.42 3.82
C LEU A 91 4.44 -1.38 3.36
N ASP A 92 4.10 -0.39 2.52
CA ASP A 92 2.85 -0.38 1.76
C ASP A 92 2.98 -1.33 0.55
N LEU A 93 2.12 -2.34 0.54
CA LEU A 93 2.10 -3.33 -0.53
C LEU A 93 1.54 -2.79 -1.84
N SER A 94 0.70 -1.75 -1.79
CA SER A 94 -0.11 -1.30 -2.93
C SER A 94 0.70 -1.04 -4.20
N PRO A 95 1.87 -0.38 -4.18
CA PRO A 95 2.64 -0.13 -5.39
C PRO A 95 3.22 -1.38 -6.04
N LEU A 96 3.57 -2.40 -5.24
CA LEU A 96 4.25 -3.61 -5.69
C LEU A 96 3.31 -4.79 -5.96
N THR A 97 2.06 -4.72 -5.48
CA THR A 97 1.05 -5.77 -5.69
C THR A 97 0.01 -5.40 -6.74
N ASN A 98 0.14 -4.23 -7.39
CA ASN A 98 -0.78 -3.77 -8.40
C ASN A 98 -0.02 -3.31 -9.65
N ALA A 99 0.18 -4.22 -10.60
CA ALA A 99 0.91 -3.95 -11.83
C ALA A 99 0.22 -2.91 -12.75
N ASP A 100 -1.10 -2.78 -12.65
CA ASP A 100 -1.86 -1.88 -13.55
C ASP A 100 -1.82 -0.42 -13.09
N THR A 101 -1.90 -0.19 -11.78
CA THR A 101 -2.02 1.18 -11.23
C THR A 101 -1.03 1.49 -10.11
N GLY A 102 -0.17 0.53 -9.74
CA GLY A 102 0.86 0.72 -8.73
C GLY A 102 1.86 1.80 -9.16
N CYS A 103 1.89 2.89 -8.40
CA CYS A 103 2.76 4.00 -8.71
C CYS A 103 3.33 4.61 -7.42
N VAL A 104 4.53 5.17 -7.53
CA VAL A 104 5.22 5.85 -6.43
C VAL A 104 5.68 7.22 -6.90
N ARG A 105 5.63 8.18 -6.00
CA ARG A 105 6.08 9.55 -6.27
C ARG A 105 7.58 9.55 -6.57
N ILE A 106 7.95 10.13 -7.72
CA ILE A 106 9.36 10.20 -8.14
C ILE A 106 10.16 11.16 -7.24
N PRO A 107 11.48 10.94 -7.09
CA PRO A 107 12.36 11.88 -6.41
C PRO A 107 12.27 13.29 -7.01
N GLY A 108 12.25 14.31 -6.15
CA GLY A 108 12.07 15.71 -6.55
C GLY A 108 10.61 16.16 -6.74
N SER A 109 9.65 15.23 -6.80
CA SER A 109 8.23 15.57 -6.97
C SER A 109 7.65 16.24 -5.72
N PRO A 110 6.85 17.30 -5.87
CA PRO A 110 6.16 17.94 -4.75
C PRO A 110 5.25 16.96 -4.00
N HIS A 111 5.13 17.18 -2.69
CA HIS A 111 4.18 16.45 -1.86
C HIS A 111 2.93 17.26 -1.59
N ARG A 112 1.74 16.63 -1.58
CA ARG A 112 0.44 17.32 -1.37
C ARG A 112 0.34 18.05 -0.02
N ALA A 113 1.06 17.56 1.00
CA ALA A 113 1.11 18.19 2.33
C ALA A 113 2.26 19.21 2.48
N GLY A 114 2.85 19.65 1.36
CA GLY A 114 4.01 20.54 1.31
C GLY A 114 5.35 19.78 1.22
N GLY A 115 6.41 20.49 0.83
CA GLY A 115 7.72 19.90 0.58
C GLY A 115 7.76 19.02 -0.69
N ALA A 116 8.75 18.17 -0.78
CA ALA A 116 8.97 17.29 -1.93
C ALA A 116 9.52 15.93 -1.49
N ALA A 117 9.55 14.97 -2.41
CA ALA A 117 10.30 13.73 -2.25
C ALA A 117 11.79 14.01 -2.40
N VAL A 118 12.56 13.89 -1.30
CA VAL A 118 13.96 14.31 -1.26
C VAL A 118 14.86 13.09 -1.11
N PRO A 119 15.80 12.85 -2.06
CA PRO A 119 16.84 11.84 -1.91
C PRO A 119 17.63 12.04 -0.62
N SER A 120 18.09 10.95 -0.01
CA SER A 120 18.94 10.99 1.19
C SER A 120 20.34 11.51 0.90
N VAL A 121 20.75 11.46 -0.37
CA VAL A 121 22.02 11.99 -0.90
C VAL A 121 21.74 13.06 -1.95
N LEU A 122 22.61 14.03 -2.13
CA LEU A 122 22.42 15.18 -3.03
C LEU A 122 23.68 15.46 -3.86
N GLY A 123 23.56 16.32 -4.86
CA GLY A 123 24.69 16.78 -5.68
C GLY A 123 25.40 15.64 -6.40
N ASP A 124 26.73 15.64 -6.35
CA ASP A 124 27.58 14.65 -7.04
C ASP A 124 27.37 13.23 -6.51
N GLU A 125 27.05 13.08 -5.23
CA GLU A 125 26.74 11.78 -4.64
C GLU A 125 25.45 11.19 -5.22
N LEU A 126 24.40 11.99 -5.36
CA LEU A 126 23.16 11.56 -6.03
C LEU A 126 23.44 11.17 -7.49
N ALA A 127 24.22 11.99 -8.21
CA ALA A 127 24.60 11.67 -9.59
C ALA A 127 25.37 10.35 -9.67
N ALA A 128 26.28 10.08 -8.74
CA ALA A 128 27.03 8.84 -8.67
C ALA A 128 26.13 7.62 -8.39
N VAL A 129 25.18 7.74 -7.45
CA VAL A 129 24.19 6.67 -7.15
C VAL A 129 23.35 6.37 -8.38
N LEU A 130 22.78 7.39 -9.02
CA LEU A 130 21.93 7.20 -10.22
C LEU A 130 22.74 6.56 -11.37
N ALA A 131 23.95 7.04 -11.61
CA ALA A 131 24.85 6.46 -12.63
C ALA A 131 25.21 5.00 -12.30
N ARG A 132 25.35 4.63 -11.01
CA ARG A 132 25.58 3.25 -10.60
C ARG A 132 24.36 2.39 -10.87
N MET A 133 23.15 2.84 -10.50
CA MET A 133 21.88 2.14 -10.77
C MET A 133 21.67 1.94 -12.29
N GLU A 134 22.07 2.91 -13.10
CA GLU A 134 21.95 2.81 -14.56
C GLU A 134 22.93 1.79 -15.16
N ARG A 135 24.19 1.83 -14.74
CA ARG A 135 25.24 0.92 -15.27
C ARG A 135 25.14 -0.50 -14.74
N ARG A 136 24.54 -0.68 -13.57
CA ARG A 136 24.40 -1.97 -12.86
C ARG A 136 22.96 -2.17 -12.37
N PRO A 137 22.01 -2.30 -13.30
CA PRO A 137 20.65 -2.65 -12.90
C PRO A 137 20.66 -4.00 -12.18
N ALA A 138 19.76 -4.19 -11.24
CA ALA A 138 19.63 -5.46 -10.52
C ALA A 138 19.07 -6.55 -11.45
N PRO A 139 19.67 -7.73 -11.49
CA PRO A 139 19.17 -8.84 -12.27
C PRO A 139 17.90 -9.45 -11.65
N ALA A 140 17.20 -10.31 -12.38
CA ALA A 140 15.97 -10.93 -11.89
C ALA A 140 16.18 -11.76 -10.61
N GLU A 141 17.37 -12.33 -10.44
CA GLU A 141 17.77 -13.13 -9.27
C GLU A 141 17.78 -12.32 -7.97
N VAL A 142 17.73 -10.99 -8.05
CA VAL A 142 17.57 -10.12 -6.87
C VAL A 142 16.37 -10.52 -6.02
N VAL A 143 15.31 -11.05 -6.63
CA VAL A 143 14.13 -11.55 -5.93
C VAL A 143 14.50 -12.72 -5.01
N GLU A 144 15.22 -13.69 -5.53
CA GLU A 144 15.67 -14.86 -4.76
C GLU A 144 16.60 -14.45 -3.61
N TRP A 145 17.51 -13.51 -3.89
CA TRP A 145 18.41 -12.98 -2.87
C TRP A 145 17.67 -12.26 -1.74
N LEU A 146 16.65 -11.45 -2.09
CA LEU A 146 15.81 -10.77 -1.11
C LEU A 146 14.92 -11.76 -0.34
N HIS A 147 14.35 -12.77 -1.01
CA HIS A 147 13.61 -13.83 -0.33
C HIS A 147 14.48 -14.61 0.69
N ALA A 148 15.75 -14.86 0.38
CA ALA A 148 16.66 -15.49 1.33
C ALA A 148 16.91 -14.63 2.58
N ARG A 149 16.82 -13.30 2.48
CA ARG A 149 16.97 -12.36 3.62
C ARG A 149 15.66 -12.06 4.34
N PHE A 150 14.54 -12.17 3.63
CA PHE A 150 13.18 -11.99 4.16
C PHE A 150 12.37 -13.27 3.90
N PRO A 151 12.67 -14.39 4.58
CA PRO A 151 11.98 -15.64 4.33
C PRO A 151 10.50 -15.51 4.68
N THR A 152 9.65 -16.13 3.86
CA THR A 152 8.22 -16.22 4.14
C THR A 152 8.04 -16.88 5.50
N ARG A 153 7.45 -16.18 6.45
CA ARG A 153 7.11 -16.77 7.74
C ARG A 153 6.00 -17.79 7.49
N GLU A 154 6.30 -19.05 7.67
CA GLU A 154 5.25 -20.08 7.71
C GLU A 154 4.24 -19.66 8.79
N ARG A 155 3.02 -19.36 8.35
CA ARG A 155 1.92 -19.18 9.29
C ARG A 155 1.71 -20.53 9.96
N PRO A 156 1.90 -20.66 11.30
CA PRO A 156 1.64 -21.92 11.95
C PRO A 156 0.21 -22.35 11.60
N LEU A 157 0.07 -23.52 10.98
CA LEU A 157 -1.23 -24.15 10.83
C LEU A 157 -1.84 -24.22 12.24
N PRO A 158 -3.08 -23.78 12.45
CA PRO A 158 -3.75 -23.97 13.73
C PRO A 158 -3.74 -25.47 14.00
N THR A 159 -2.94 -25.90 14.97
CA THR A 159 -2.97 -27.27 15.45
C THR A 159 -4.40 -27.52 15.99
N ALA A 160 -5.13 -28.36 15.28
CA ALA A 160 -6.41 -28.87 15.76
C ALA A 160 -6.11 -29.74 17.00
N GLY A 161 -6.34 -29.17 18.19
CA GLY A 161 -6.25 -29.96 19.43
C GLY A 161 -5.84 -29.13 20.65
N ALA A 162 -6.78 -28.39 21.23
CA ALA A 162 -6.92 -28.21 22.67
C ALA A 162 -8.31 -27.61 22.96
N ALA A 163 -9.27 -28.46 23.11
CA ALA A 163 -10.55 -28.09 23.72
C ALA A 163 -10.39 -27.96 25.23
N ALA A 164 -11.15 -27.04 25.82
CA ALA A 164 -11.45 -26.81 27.23
C ALA A 164 -10.59 -25.75 27.95
N GLY A 165 -11.17 -24.55 28.01
CA GLY A 165 -10.80 -23.49 28.93
C GLY A 165 -11.86 -22.40 28.89
N THR A 166 -12.80 -22.45 29.84
CA THR A 166 -13.91 -21.49 30.03
C THR A 166 -13.38 -20.08 30.32
N GLY A 167 -13.55 -19.17 29.38
CA GLY A 167 -13.28 -17.74 29.57
C GLY A 167 -14.14 -16.92 28.61
N ARG A 168 -15.05 -16.11 29.14
CA ARG A 168 -15.89 -15.17 28.42
C ARG A 168 -15.00 -14.16 27.67
N GLY A 169 -14.71 -14.40 26.41
CA GLY A 169 -14.06 -13.49 25.48
C GLY A 169 -14.99 -13.23 24.31
N VAL A 170 -15.20 -11.96 24.00
CA VAL A 170 -15.96 -11.49 22.84
C VAL A 170 -15.34 -12.09 21.56
N PRO A 171 -16.10 -12.73 20.66
CA PRO A 171 -15.51 -13.34 19.47
C PRO A 171 -15.05 -12.26 18.47
N ALA A 172 -13.74 -12.17 18.24
CA ALA A 172 -13.19 -11.50 17.09
C ALA A 172 -13.62 -12.29 15.84
N ARG A 173 -14.65 -11.81 15.14
CA ARG A 173 -15.08 -12.39 13.85
C ARG A 173 -14.02 -12.07 12.81
N GLY A 174 -13.33 -13.10 12.36
CA GLY A 174 -12.41 -13.03 11.22
C GLY A 174 -13.14 -12.53 9.96
N LEU A 175 -12.62 -11.46 9.35
CA LEU A 175 -12.97 -11.07 7.99
C LEU A 175 -12.35 -12.11 7.04
N THR A 176 -13.17 -12.97 6.48
CA THR A 176 -12.81 -13.77 5.32
C THR A 176 -13.01 -12.89 4.09
N VAL A 177 -11.94 -12.41 3.50
CA VAL A 177 -11.98 -11.79 2.17
C VAL A 177 -12.26 -12.93 1.18
N VAL A 178 -13.48 -13.00 0.68
CA VAL A 178 -13.85 -13.94 -0.38
C VAL A 178 -13.35 -13.34 -1.70
N GLY A 179 -12.42 -14.05 -2.35
CA GLY A 179 -11.95 -13.72 -3.69
C GLY A 179 -13.10 -13.64 -4.71
N ALA A 180 -12.92 -12.82 -5.73
CA ALA A 180 -13.86 -12.61 -6.82
C ALA A 180 -14.11 -13.90 -7.60
N GLY A 181 -15.14 -14.65 -7.19
CA GLY A 181 -15.82 -15.68 -7.95
C GLY A 181 -17.26 -15.27 -8.10
N ALA A 182 -17.76 -15.22 -9.33
CA ALA A 182 -19.15 -14.94 -9.63
C ALA A 182 -20.06 -15.94 -8.89
N GLY A 183 -20.92 -15.44 -8.01
CA GLY A 183 -22.05 -16.24 -7.50
C GLY A 183 -22.10 -16.40 -5.98
N ALA A 184 -23.12 -15.84 -5.43
CA ALA A 184 -23.69 -15.89 -4.11
C ALA A 184 -23.46 -14.61 -3.29
N HIS A 185 -24.28 -13.61 -3.57
CA HIS A 185 -24.63 -12.57 -2.60
C HIS A 185 -25.19 -13.28 -1.37
N VAL A 186 -24.40 -13.44 -0.33
CA VAL A 186 -24.92 -13.67 1.00
C VAL A 186 -25.59 -12.36 1.41
N ASP A 187 -26.89 -12.34 1.39
CA ASP A 187 -27.72 -11.21 1.82
C ASP A 187 -27.51 -11.05 3.34
N ARG A 188 -26.42 -10.39 3.72
CA ARG A 188 -26.19 -10.01 5.11
C ARG A 188 -27.18 -8.92 5.44
N ALA A 189 -28.07 -9.20 6.37
CA ALA A 189 -29.01 -8.19 6.86
C ALA A 189 -28.23 -6.91 7.22
N ARG A 190 -28.58 -5.81 6.56
CA ARG A 190 -28.02 -4.48 6.81
C ARG A 190 -28.24 -4.12 8.27
N THR A 191 -27.17 -3.78 8.97
CA THR A 191 -27.21 -3.28 10.34
C THR A 191 -26.97 -1.76 10.37
N GLU A 192 -27.30 -1.13 11.49
CA GLU A 192 -26.98 0.28 11.68
C GLU A 192 -25.47 0.52 11.69
N LEU A 193 -25.07 1.67 11.14
CA LEU A 193 -23.67 2.10 11.20
C LEU A 193 -23.27 2.38 12.66
N THR A 194 -22.04 2.04 13.01
CA THR A 194 -21.46 2.44 14.31
C THR A 194 -21.49 3.95 14.44
N THR A 195 -21.53 4.46 15.67
CA THR A 195 -21.47 5.91 15.92
C THR A 195 -20.23 6.55 15.28
N ALA A 196 -19.08 5.89 15.34
CA ALA A 196 -17.84 6.37 14.73
C ALA A 196 -17.97 6.49 13.20
N THR A 197 -18.52 5.46 12.53
CA THR A 197 -18.71 5.49 11.07
C THR A 197 -19.74 6.55 10.68
N ARG A 198 -20.83 6.67 11.43
CA ARG A 198 -21.88 7.68 11.18
C ARG A 198 -21.32 9.10 11.33
N THR A 199 -20.51 9.35 12.37
CA THR A 199 -19.86 10.65 12.57
C THR A 199 -18.94 10.98 11.40
N LEU A 200 -18.08 10.05 10.97
CA LEU A 200 -17.20 10.27 9.81
C LEU A 200 -18.00 10.51 8.51
N LEU A 201 -19.13 9.84 8.33
CA LEU A 201 -19.98 9.98 7.15
C LEU A 201 -20.62 11.37 7.09
N THR A 202 -21.12 11.89 8.20
CA THR A 202 -21.98 13.10 8.23
C THR A 202 -21.28 14.37 8.64
N THR A 203 -20.08 14.31 9.23
CA THR A 203 -19.35 15.49 9.67
C THR A 203 -18.65 16.18 8.49
N PRO A 204 -18.78 17.51 8.34
CA PRO A 204 -18.03 18.26 7.36
C PRO A 204 -16.51 18.06 7.50
N ILE A 205 -15.83 17.80 6.38
CA ILE A 205 -14.39 17.53 6.36
C ILE A 205 -13.64 18.86 6.28
N ALA A 206 -12.70 19.08 7.20
CA ALA A 206 -11.82 20.24 7.16
C ALA A 206 -10.96 20.22 5.88
N ALA A 207 -10.65 21.41 5.32
CA ALA A 207 -9.93 21.54 4.05
C ALA A 207 -8.54 20.86 4.07
N ALA A 208 -7.88 20.82 5.23
CA ALA A 208 -6.57 20.18 5.40
C ALA A 208 -6.64 18.67 5.71
N ALA A 209 -7.83 18.09 5.89
CA ALA A 209 -7.98 16.68 6.26
C ALA A 209 -7.76 15.75 5.07
N ASP A 210 -7.27 14.53 5.36
CA ASP A 210 -7.12 13.47 4.35
C ASP A 210 -8.48 12.88 3.99
N ARG A 211 -9.10 13.42 2.94
CA ARG A 211 -10.41 13.02 2.42
C ARG A 211 -10.44 11.56 1.95
N SER A 212 -9.31 11.04 1.44
CA SER A 212 -9.21 9.66 0.98
C SER A 212 -9.26 8.70 2.16
N SER A 213 -8.50 8.96 3.23
CA SER A 213 -8.52 8.15 4.45
C SER A 213 -9.89 8.17 5.12
N ILE A 214 -10.57 9.33 5.15
CA ILE A 214 -11.92 9.44 5.70
C ILE A 214 -12.91 8.61 4.90
N ALA A 215 -12.94 8.78 3.56
CA ALA A 215 -13.82 8.02 2.67
C ALA A 215 -13.58 6.50 2.83
N TRP A 216 -12.31 6.06 2.88
CA TRP A 216 -11.95 4.67 3.09
C TRP A 216 -12.48 4.11 4.42
N ARG A 217 -12.32 4.84 5.51
CA ARG A 217 -12.83 4.43 6.83
C ARG A 217 -14.36 4.35 6.86
N VAL A 218 -15.04 5.26 6.17
CA VAL A 218 -16.51 5.22 6.01
C VAL A 218 -16.92 3.98 5.22
N LEU A 219 -16.27 3.70 4.08
CA LEU A 219 -16.55 2.53 3.25
C LEU A 219 -16.34 1.23 4.02
N LEU A 220 -15.25 1.10 4.76
CA LEU A 220 -15.00 -0.07 5.62
C LEU A 220 -16.09 -0.24 6.68
N GLY A 221 -16.50 0.84 7.33
CA GLY A 221 -17.58 0.79 8.32
C GLY A 221 -18.93 0.42 7.73
N MET A 222 -19.24 0.89 6.52
CA MET A 222 -20.45 0.53 5.77
C MET A 222 -20.41 -0.96 5.36
N ALA A 223 -19.29 -1.44 4.81
CA ALA A 223 -19.10 -2.85 4.46
C ALA A 223 -19.23 -3.77 5.68
N ALA A 224 -18.58 -3.41 6.79
CA ALA A 224 -18.68 -4.17 8.05
C ALA A 224 -20.13 -4.25 8.59
N SER A 225 -20.94 -3.23 8.28
CA SER A 225 -22.36 -3.16 8.64
C SER A 225 -23.29 -3.81 7.60
N GLY A 226 -22.75 -4.50 6.59
CA GLY A 226 -23.53 -5.22 5.58
C GLY A 226 -24.15 -4.31 4.51
N TRP A 227 -23.66 -3.07 4.35
CA TRP A 227 -24.13 -2.17 3.30
C TRP A 227 -23.57 -2.59 1.94
N ALA A 228 -24.43 -2.67 0.93
CA ALA A 228 -24.07 -2.97 -0.44
C ALA A 228 -23.68 -1.69 -1.20
N TRP A 229 -23.03 -1.84 -2.38
CA TRP A 229 -22.64 -0.71 -3.22
C TRP A 229 -23.80 0.27 -3.51
N ARG A 230 -25.00 -0.21 -3.80
CA ARG A 230 -26.18 0.61 -3.99
C ARG A 230 -26.51 1.52 -2.79
N ASP A 231 -26.24 1.02 -1.57
CA ASP A 231 -26.49 1.78 -0.35
C ASP A 231 -25.46 2.88 -0.17
N VAL A 232 -24.20 2.62 -0.59
CA VAL A 232 -23.12 3.62 -0.63
C VAL A 232 -23.47 4.73 -1.63
N LEU A 233 -23.93 4.37 -2.84
CA LEU A 233 -24.35 5.32 -3.86
C LEU A 233 -25.45 6.26 -3.36
N ALA A 234 -26.38 5.75 -2.56
CA ALA A 234 -27.43 6.57 -1.95
C ALA A 234 -26.91 7.61 -0.93
N GLN A 235 -25.65 7.44 -0.49
CA GLN A 235 -24.99 8.33 0.49
C GLN A 235 -23.89 9.21 -0.12
N LEU A 236 -23.66 9.19 -1.43
CA LEU A 236 -22.56 9.92 -2.08
C LEU A 236 -22.53 11.42 -1.79
N GLN A 237 -23.67 12.02 -1.44
CA GLN A 237 -23.74 13.45 -1.10
C GLN A 237 -23.25 13.76 0.32
N GLN A 238 -23.01 12.73 1.14
CA GLN A 238 -22.52 12.92 2.51
C GLN A 238 -21.06 13.43 2.53
N PRO A 239 -20.70 14.31 3.48
CA PRO A 239 -19.35 14.87 3.57
C PRO A 239 -18.24 13.81 3.61
N GLY A 240 -18.44 12.71 4.34
CA GLY A 240 -17.47 11.63 4.48
C GLY A 240 -17.15 10.88 3.19
N LEU A 241 -17.98 11.03 2.15
CA LEU A 241 -17.81 10.37 0.85
C LEU A 241 -17.45 11.36 -0.28
N VAL A 242 -17.07 12.60 0.04
CA VAL A 242 -16.72 13.61 -0.98
C VAL A 242 -15.65 13.12 -1.95
N ARG A 243 -14.65 12.40 -1.47
CA ARG A 243 -13.60 11.82 -2.32
C ARG A 243 -14.16 10.74 -3.26
N LEU A 244 -14.99 9.84 -2.74
CA LEU A 244 -15.63 8.81 -3.55
C LEU A 244 -16.57 9.42 -4.61
N ARG A 245 -17.29 10.49 -4.27
CA ARG A 245 -18.12 11.23 -5.22
C ARG A 245 -17.28 11.79 -6.37
N GLU A 246 -16.15 12.43 -6.07
CA GLU A 246 -15.20 12.92 -7.08
C GLU A 246 -14.69 11.80 -8.00
N ASP A 247 -14.45 10.60 -7.46
CA ASP A 247 -14.02 9.44 -8.24
C ASP A 247 -15.19 8.85 -9.05
N TYR A 248 -16.41 8.86 -8.52
CA TYR A 248 -17.62 8.43 -9.23
C TYR A 248 -17.96 9.34 -10.42
N GLU A 249 -17.75 10.66 -10.30
CA GLU A 249 -17.89 11.62 -11.38
C GLU A 249 -16.90 11.38 -12.53
N ARG A 250 -15.78 10.69 -12.27
CA ARG A 250 -14.80 10.24 -13.28
C ARG A 250 -15.19 8.93 -13.98
N GLY A 251 -16.14 8.19 -13.42
CA GLY A 251 -16.66 6.95 -13.94
C GLY A 251 -16.94 5.90 -12.86
N GLU A 252 -18.08 5.22 -12.99
CA GLU A 252 -18.53 4.24 -11.98
C GLU A 252 -17.53 3.10 -11.78
N ALA A 253 -16.91 2.59 -12.85
CA ALA A 253 -15.92 1.53 -12.75
C ALA A 253 -14.71 1.94 -11.89
N HIS A 254 -14.29 3.21 -11.98
CA HIS A 254 -13.23 3.74 -11.14
C HIS A 254 -13.64 3.78 -9.67
N ALA A 255 -14.83 4.27 -9.36
CA ALA A 255 -15.35 4.31 -7.99
C ALA A 255 -15.52 2.91 -7.38
N ILE A 256 -16.03 1.93 -8.16
CA ILE A 256 -16.17 0.54 -7.74
C ILE A 256 -14.82 -0.06 -7.36
N SER A 257 -13.76 0.24 -8.11
CA SER A 257 -12.40 -0.25 -7.80
C SER A 257 -11.90 0.22 -6.43
N GLN A 258 -12.36 1.38 -5.95
CA GLN A 258 -12.04 1.87 -4.61
C GLN A 258 -12.87 1.18 -3.51
N TRP A 259 -14.08 0.73 -3.83
CA TRP A 259 -14.92 -0.03 -2.91
C TRP A 259 -14.46 -1.48 -2.70
N GLN A 260 -13.88 -2.09 -3.74
CA GLN A 260 -13.47 -3.51 -3.75
C GLN A 260 -12.09 -3.76 -3.13
N LYS A 261 -11.32 -2.71 -2.82
CA LYS A 261 -10.02 -2.79 -2.11
C LYS A 261 -10.23 -3.00 -0.61
#